data_27efd1d9916d7ba9040c725c0fe526b7
#
_entry.id   27efd1d9916d7ba9040c725c0fe526b7
#
_cell.length_a   1.000
_cell.length_b   1.000
_cell.length_c   1.000
_cell.angle_alpha   90.00
_cell.angle_beta   90.00
_cell.angle_gamma   90.00
#
_symmetry.space_group_name_H-M   'P 1'
#
loop_
_entity.id
_entity.type
_entity.pdbx_description
1 polymer ?
#
loop_
_entity_poly.entity_id
_entity_poly.type
_entity_poly.pdbx_seq_one_letter_code
_entity_poly.pdbx_strand_id
1 'polypeptide(L)'
;MADEGTIETIRISGQRRYNVDGYLGERASANIICYCRVSSYKQKDDLEGQIAFMLERYPKAEIIKDIGSGLNFKRKGLKTILERAMRGEQLTVVVAHRDSLARFGSELIRFVIEHNAGQLVVLSEDHLSPEVELTRDLLNIIHVFSCRMHELGNYKKQINQIVTNEKPEENH
;
A
#
# COMPACT_ATOMS: atom_id res chain seq x y z
N MET A 1 -20.60 -29.97 6.14
CA MET A 1 -19.27 -30.31 6.69
C MET A 1 -18.27 -29.52 5.90
N ALA A 2 -17.66 -28.52 6.53
CA ALA A 2 -16.67 -27.68 5.89
C ALA A 2 -15.31 -28.38 5.99
N ASP A 3 -14.70 -28.72 4.84
CA ASP A 3 -13.30 -29.13 4.76
C ASP A 3 -12.43 -27.90 5.02
N GLU A 4 -11.91 -27.80 6.23
CA GLU A 4 -10.83 -26.90 6.59
C GLU A 4 -9.56 -27.38 5.91
N GLY A 5 -9.21 -26.76 4.78
CA GLY A 5 -7.93 -26.98 4.13
C GLY A 5 -6.79 -26.51 5.03
N THR A 6 -6.19 -27.45 5.73
CA THR A 6 -5.03 -27.22 6.62
C THR A 6 -3.82 -26.86 5.75
N ILE A 7 -3.37 -25.60 5.83
CA ILE A 7 -2.12 -25.18 5.18
C ILE A 7 -0.95 -25.82 5.93
N GLU A 8 -0.19 -26.68 5.27
CA GLU A 8 1.02 -27.26 5.83
C GLU A 8 2.08 -26.16 6.08
N THR A 9 2.41 -25.97 7.35
CA THR A 9 3.45 -25.04 7.77
C THR A 9 4.76 -25.79 7.97
N ILE A 10 5.78 -25.46 7.18
CA ILE A 10 7.14 -26.00 7.36
C ILE A 10 7.88 -25.03 8.30
N ARG A 11 8.32 -25.56 9.47
CA ARG A 11 9.19 -24.82 10.40
C ARG A 11 10.65 -25.01 9.99
N ILE A 12 11.27 -23.97 9.44
CA ILE A 12 12.70 -23.89 9.26
C ILE A 12 13.20 -22.70 10.08
N SER A 13 14.05 -22.96 11.07
CA SER A 13 14.76 -21.93 11.86
C SER A 13 13.87 -20.87 12.51
N GLY A 14 12.82 -21.29 13.25
CA GLY A 14 12.05 -20.39 14.14
C GLY A 14 11.02 -19.47 13.46
N GLN A 15 11.00 -19.36 12.15
CA GLN A 15 10.02 -18.56 11.40
C GLN A 15 8.99 -19.47 10.70
N ARG A 16 7.71 -19.10 10.78
CA ARG A 16 6.65 -19.77 10.04
C ARG A 16 6.73 -19.33 8.57
N ARG A 17 7.16 -20.23 7.70
CA ARG A 17 7.03 -20.05 6.25
C ARG A 17 5.84 -20.87 5.77
N TYR A 18 4.91 -20.23 5.11
CA TYR A 18 3.78 -20.89 4.48
C TYR A 18 4.26 -21.47 3.14
N ASN A 19 3.93 -22.74 2.88
CA ASN A 19 4.16 -23.36 1.57
C ASN A 19 3.08 -22.85 0.60
N VAL A 20 3.34 -21.67 0.03
CA VAL A 20 2.42 -20.98 -0.89
C VAL A 20 2.33 -21.71 -2.24
N ASP A 21 3.41 -22.40 -2.64
CA ASP A 21 3.51 -23.06 -3.93
C ASP A 21 2.55 -24.28 -4.04
N GLY A 22 2.33 -25.00 -2.94
CA GLY A 22 1.37 -26.10 -2.88
C GLY A 22 -0.10 -25.66 -2.87
N TYR A 23 -0.37 -24.48 -2.25
CA TYR A 23 -1.73 -23.96 -2.13
C TYR A 23 -2.25 -23.30 -3.42
N LEU A 24 -1.34 -22.73 -4.22
CA LEU A 24 -1.67 -22.12 -5.51
C LEU A 24 -1.85 -23.14 -6.64
N GLY A 25 -1.31 -24.36 -6.49
CA GLY A 25 -1.42 -25.42 -7.49
C GLY A 25 -2.83 -26.03 -7.62
N GLU A 26 -3.66 -25.99 -6.58
CA GLU A 26 -4.99 -26.62 -6.56
C GLU A 26 -6.14 -25.68 -6.91
N ARG A 27 -5.97 -24.35 -6.80
CA ARG A 27 -6.96 -23.38 -7.26
C ARG A 27 -6.60 -22.89 -8.67
N ALA A 28 -6.80 -23.76 -9.64
CA ALA A 28 -6.62 -23.46 -11.06
C ALA A 28 -7.32 -22.14 -11.45
N SER A 29 -6.52 -21.25 -12.06
CA SER A 29 -6.94 -20.01 -12.75
C SER A 29 -7.37 -18.79 -11.92
N ALA A 30 -7.02 -18.66 -10.65
CA ALA A 30 -7.08 -17.34 -10.03
C ALA A 30 -6.11 -16.40 -10.76
N ASN A 31 -6.58 -15.22 -11.20
CA ASN A 31 -5.74 -14.20 -11.83
C ASN A 31 -4.63 -13.78 -10.85
N ILE A 32 -3.43 -14.34 -11.03
CA ILE A 32 -2.27 -14.01 -10.20
C ILE A 32 -1.69 -12.70 -10.70
N ILE A 33 -1.60 -11.72 -9.82
CA ILE A 33 -1.00 -10.42 -10.08
C ILE A 33 0.19 -10.26 -9.16
N CYS A 34 1.39 -10.07 -9.72
CA CYS A 34 2.55 -9.64 -8.96
C CYS A 34 2.65 -8.12 -9.00
N TYR A 35 2.54 -7.49 -7.84
CA TYR A 35 2.62 -6.06 -7.72
C TYR A 35 4.01 -5.64 -7.23
N CYS A 36 4.68 -4.81 -8.04
CA CYS A 36 6.02 -4.30 -7.78
C CYS A 36 6.01 -2.78 -7.65
N ARG A 37 6.74 -2.23 -6.68
CA ARG A 37 6.79 -0.78 -6.44
C ARG A 37 8.17 -0.31 -5.99
N VAL A 38 8.55 0.86 -6.50
CA VAL A 38 9.64 1.67 -5.96
C VAL A 38 9.16 3.09 -5.70
N SER A 39 9.84 3.82 -4.82
CA SER A 39 9.41 5.17 -4.41
C SER A 39 9.73 6.24 -5.45
N SER A 40 10.76 6.04 -6.27
CA SER A 40 11.23 7.03 -7.25
C SER A 40 11.82 6.39 -8.51
N TYR A 41 11.91 7.17 -9.55
CA TYR A 41 12.56 6.76 -10.82
C TYR A 41 14.04 6.40 -10.69
N LYS A 42 14.72 6.90 -9.66
CA LYS A 42 16.12 6.56 -9.37
C LYS A 42 16.30 5.08 -9.00
N GLN A 43 15.23 4.41 -8.58
CA GLN A 43 15.21 3.00 -8.19
C GLN A 43 14.64 2.10 -9.30
N LYS A 44 14.77 2.51 -10.56
CA LYS A 44 14.24 1.75 -11.70
C LYS A 44 14.89 0.36 -11.80
N ASP A 45 16.17 0.26 -11.54
CA ASP A 45 16.90 -1.01 -11.57
C ASP A 45 16.42 -1.95 -10.46
N ASP A 46 16.11 -1.42 -9.27
CA ASP A 46 15.50 -2.18 -8.18
C ASP A 46 14.10 -2.70 -8.56
N LEU A 47 13.33 -1.89 -9.29
CA LEU A 47 12.02 -2.29 -9.79
C LEU A 47 12.14 -3.44 -10.80
N GLU A 48 13.09 -3.37 -11.72
CA GLU A 48 13.36 -4.44 -12.69
C GLU A 48 13.82 -5.72 -11.99
N GLY A 49 14.66 -5.60 -10.96
CA GLY A 49 15.05 -6.72 -10.09
C GLY A 49 13.85 -7.36 -9.38
N GLN A 50 12.93 -6.56 -8.83
CA GLN A 50 11.69 -7.08 -8.23
C GLN A 50 10.83 -7.82 -9.25
N ILE A 51 10.69 -7.29 -10.46
CA ILE A 51 9.90 -7.92 -11.54
C ILE A 51 10.53 -9.26 -11.93
N ALA A 52 11.85 -9.31 -12.12
CA ALA A 52 12.55 -10.55 -12.47
C ALA A 52 12.36 -11.62 -11.38
N PHE A 53 12.52 -11.26 -10.12
CA PHE A 53 12.28 -12.15 -8.98
C PHE A 53 10.85 -12.68 -8.93
N MET A 54 9.86 -11.83 -9.23
CA MET A 54 8.45 -12.25 -9.25
C MET A 54 8.16 -13.19 -10.42
N LEU A 55 8.71 -12.92 -11.62
CA LEU A 55 8.50 -13.74 -12.80
C LEU A 55 9.18 -15.11 -12.70
N GLU A 56 10.33 -15.18 -12.03
CA GLU A 56 10.98 -16.47 -11.75
C GLU A 56 10.09 -17.37 -10.90
N ARG A 57 9.38 -16.80 -9.93
CA ARG A 57 8.53 -17.51 -8.98
C ARG A 57 7.12 -17.75 -9.49
N TYR A 58 6.59 -16.78 -10.24
CA TYR A 58 5.24 -16.79 -10.83
C TYR A 58 5.29 -16.49 -12.33
N PRO A 59 5.76 -17.40 -13.18
CA PRO A 59 6.00 -17.14 -14.61
C PRO A 59 4.75 -16.73 -15.40
N LYS A 60 3.57 -17.10 -14.92
CA LYS A 60 2.28 -16.81 -15.56
C LYS A 60 1.51 -15.64 -14.95
N ALA A 61 2.11 -14.97 -13.96
CA ALA A 61 1.46 -13.86 -13.29
C ALA A 61 1.46 -12.59 -14.16
N GLU A 62 0.39 -11.82 -14.04
CA GLU A 62 0.34 -10.46 -14.55
C GLU A 62 1.22 -9.55 -13.69
N ILE A 63 2.10 -8.76 -14.30
CA ILE A 63 2.93 -7.80 -13.59
C ILE A 63 2.27 -6.44 -13.62
N ILE A 64 1.93 -5.92 -12.44
CA ILE A 64 1.50 -4.54 -12.25
C ILE A 64 2.57 -3.80 -11.46
N LYS A 65 3.02 -2.66 -11.99
CA LYS A 65 4.10 -1.88 -11.40
C LYS A 65 3.74 -0.42 -11.22
N ASP A 66 4.26 0.17 -10.17
CA ASP A 66 4.13 1.60 -9.87
C ASP A 66 5.46 2.22 -9.45
N ILE A 67 5.64 3.50 -9.77
CA ILE A 67 6.70 4.34 -9.24
C ILE A 67 6.03 5.45 -8.44
N GLY A 68 6.22 5.46 -7.14
CA GLY A 68 5.61 6.44 -6.24
C GLY A 68 5.66 6.02 -4.77
N SER A 69 5.49 6.98 -3.88
CA SER A 69 5.49 6.74 -2.43
C SER A 69 4.41 5.73 -2.00
N GLY A 70 4.72 4.96 -0.96
CA GLY A 70 3.77 4.08 -0.29
C GLY A 70 2.57 4.81 0.33
N LEU A 71 2.64 6.13 0.51
CA LEU A 71 1.56 7.01 0.97
C LEU A 71 0.61 7.44 -0.17
N ASN A 72 1.03 7.27 -1.42
CA ASN A 72 0.22 7.69 -2.57
C ASN A 72 -0.74 6.58 -3.00
N PHE A 73 -1.99 6.65 -2.58
CA PHE A 73 -3.06 5.73 -2.98
C PHE A 73 -3.60 5.97 -4.41
N LYS A 74 -3.20 7.07 -5.08
CA LYS A 74 -3.60 7.39 -6.46
C LYS A 74 -2.71 6.73 -7.51
N ARG A 75 -1.81 5.84 -7.11
CA ARG A 75 -0.96 5.07 -8.04
C ARG A 75 -1.83 4.24 -8.97
N LYS A 76 -1.51 4.28 -10.26
CA LYS A 76 -2.33 3.67 -11.32
C LYS A 76 -2.47 2.16 -11.15
N GLY A 77 -1.36 1.46 -10.87
CA GLY A 77 -1.34 0.02 -10.69
C GLY A 77 -2.14 -0.42 -9.45
N LEU A 78 -1.94 0.25 -8.31
CA LEU A 78 -2.72 -0.02 -7.10
C LEU A 78 -4.21 0.21 -7.35
N LYS A 79 -4.57 1.32 -8.01
CA LYS A 79 -5.95 1.63 -8.35
C LYS A 79 -6.58 0.56 -9.23
N THR A 80 -5.85 0.08 -10.24
CA THR A 80 -6.29 -1.01 -11.12
C THR A 80 -6.61 -2.28 -10.33
N ILE A 81 -5.74 -2.68 -9.41
CA ILE A 81 -5.97 -3.85 -8.55
C ILE A 81 -7.23 -3.68 -7.70
N LEU A 82 -7.39 -2.52 -7.05
CA LEU A 82 -8.55 -2.25 -6.21
C LEU A 82 -9.86 -2.22 -7.03
N GLU A 83 -9.86 -1.58 -8.19
CA GLU A 83 -11.03 -1.55 -9.08
C GLU A 83 -11.44 -2.94 -9.55
N ARG A 84 -10.47 -3.80 -9.90
CA ARG A 84 -10.73 -5.20 -10.30
C ARG A 84 -11.29 -6.00 -9.13
N ALA A 85 -10.69 -5.89 -7.94
CA ALA A 85 -11.21 -6.52 -6.75
C ALA A 85 -12.64 -6.05 -6.42
N MET A 86 -12.92 -4.76 -6.50
CA MET A 86 -14.26 -4.19 -6.25
C MET A 86 -15.31 -4.61 -7.29
N ARG A 87 -14.90 -4.96 -8.52
CA ARG A 87 -15.78 -5.53 -9.54
C ARG A 87 -16.08 -7.01 -9.29
N GLY A 88 -15.51 -7.62 -8.27
CA GLY A 88 -15.74 -9.02 -7.92
C GLY A 88 -14.77 -9.99 -8.58
N GLU A 89 -13.67 -9.52 -9.17
CA GLU A 89 -12.64 -10.42 -9.67
C GLU A 89 -11.92 -11.12 -8.51
N GLN A 90 -11.80 -12.44 -8.58
CA GLN A 90 -11.00 -13.21 -7.65
C GLN A 90 -9.53 -13.07 -8.00
N LEU A 91 -8.84 -12.18 -7.29
CA LEU A 91 -7.44 -11.86 -7.52
C LEU A 91 -6.55 -12.50 -6.48
N THR A 92 -5.46 -13.12 -6.89
CA THR A 92 -4.33 -13.44 -6.01
C THR A 92 -3.25 -12.39 -6.23
N VAL A 93 -3.15 -11.43 -5.31
CA VAL A 93 -2.16 -10.35 -5.38
C VAL A 93 -0.93 -10.75 -4.57
N VAL A 94 0.22 -10.83 -5.24
CA VAL A 94 1.51 -11.18 -4.65
C VAL A 94 2.37 -9.94 -4.55
N VAL A 95 2.92 -9.69 -3.38
CA VAL A 95 3.87 -8.58 -3.11
C VAL A 95 5.13 -9.12 -2.43
N ALA A 96 6.28 -8.55 -2.72
CA ALA A 96 7.52 -8.93 -2.06
C ALA A 96 7.48 -8.59 -0.56
N HIS A 97 7.04 -7.38 -0.25
CA HIS A 97 6.92 -6.87 1.11
C HIS A 97 5.58 -6.15 1.27
N ARG A 98 5.07 -6.14 2.50
CA ARG A 98 3.82 -5.46 2.84
C ARG A 98 3.83 -3.98 2.47
N ASP A 99 4.96 -3.31 2.70
CA ASP A 99 5.17 -1.89 2.40
C ASP A 99 5.18 -1.58 0.89
N SER A 100 5.37 -2.59 0.03
CA SER A 100 5.24 -2.42 -1.42
C SER A 100 3.81 -2.05 -1.79
N LEU A 101 2.82 -2.58 -1.07
CA LEU A 101 1.41 -2.29 -1.32
C LEU A 101 1.01 -0.90 -0.82
N ALA A 102 1.23 -0.63 0.46
CA ALA A 102 1.00 0.68 1.07
C ALA A 102 1.80 0.81 2.38
N ARG A 103 2.26 2.01 2.69
CA ARG A 103 2.96 2.30 3.96
C ARG A 103 2.03 2.18 5.16
N PHE A 104 0.81 2.68 5.00
CA PHE A 104 -0.27 2.56 5.97
C PHE A 104 -1.52 2.04 5.28
N GLY A 105 -2.41 1.40 6.01
CA GLY A 105 -3.68 0.93 5.46
C GLY A 105 -3.58 -0.32 4.56
N SER A 106 -2.48 -1.06 4.59
CA SER A 106 -2.34 -2.33 3.87
C SER A 106 -3.40 -3.35 4.29
N GLU A 107 -3.87 -3.29 5.54
CA GLU A 107 -4.98 -4.13 6.03
C GLU A 107 -6.31 -3.81 5.35
N LEU A 108 -6.59 -2.52 5.07
CA LEU A 108 -7.78 -2.13 4.32
C LEU A 108 -7.72 -2.66 2.89
N ILE A 109 -6.57 -2.57 2.26
CA ILE A 109 -6.35 -3.10 0.90
C ILE A 109 -6.52 -4.62 0.90
N ARG A 110 -5.96 -5.32 1.89
CA ARG A 110 -6.16 -6.75 2.08
C ARG A 110 -7.64 -7.08 2.19
N PHE A 111 -8.36 -6.37 3.06
CA PHE A 111 -9.80 -6.56 3.26
C PHE A 111 -10.59 -6.43 1.94
N VAL A 112 -10.28 -5.42 1.11
CA VAL A 112 -10.95 -5.22 -0.18
C VAL A 112 -10.67 -6.38 -1.13
N ILE A 113 -9.43 -6.88 -1.19
CA ILE A 113 -9.04 -8.01 -2.05
C ILE A 113 -9.74 -9.29 -1.58
N GLU A 114 -9.72 -9.56 -0.29
CA GLU A 114 -10.25 -10.80 0.30
C GLU A 114 -11.77 -10.82 0.37
N HIS A 115 -12.43 -9.65 0.36
CA HIS A 115 -13.89 -9.55 0.40
C HIS A 115 -14.58 -10.28 -0.77
N ASN A 116 -13.94 -10.33 -1.92
CA ASN A 116 -14.45 -11.01 -3.12
C ASN A 116 -13.74 -12.34 -3.39
N ALA A 117 -13.39 -13.07 -2.33
CA ALA A 117 -12.66 -14.35 -2.41
C ALA A 117 -11.29 -14.27 -3.10
N GLY A 118 -10.70 -13.06 -3.16
CA GLY A 118 -9.31 -12.86 -3.53
C GLY A 118 -8.36 -13.19 -2.38
N GLN A 119 -7.06 -13.07 -2.63
CA GLN A 119 -6.01 -13.34 -1.66
C GLN A 119 -4.85 -12.37 -1.80
N LEU A 120 -4.33 -11.90 -0.67
CA LEU A 120 -3.07 -11.14 -0.63
C LEU A 120 -1.95 -12.02 -0.07
N VAL A 121 -0.93 -12.24 -0.88
CA VAL A 121 0.27 -13.01 -0.53
C VAL A 121 1.45 -12.07 -0.35
N VAL A 122 2.06 -12.07 0.83
CA VAL A 122 3.28 -11.30 1.14
C VAL A 122 4.43 -12.28 1.28
N LEU A 123 5.45 -12.15 0.44
CA LEU A 123 6.56 -13.12 0.38
C LEU A 123 7.55 -12.98 1.53
N SER A 124 7.76 -11.76 2.02
CA SER A 124 8.60 -11.47 3.18
C SER A 124 7.87 -10.55 4.14
N GLU A 125 7.83 -10.93 5.40
CA GLU A 125 7.30 -10.10 6.50
C GLU A 125 8.36 -9.14 7.06
N ASP A 126 9.61 -9.27 6.65
CA ASP A 126 10.67 -8.39 7.08
C ASP A 126 10.40 -6.96 6.62
N HIS A 127 10.37 -6.02 7.56
CA HIS A 127 10.19 -4.60 7.32
C HIS A 127 11.47 -3.99 6.71
N LEU A 128 11.85 -4.46 5.53
CA LEU A 128 12.98 -3.93 4.77
C LEU A 128 12.56 -2.71 3.91
N SER A 129 11.78 -1.80 4.49
CA SER A 129 11.74 -0.47 3.93
C SER A 129 13.06 0.22 4.23
N PRO A 130 13.78 0.71 3.22
CA PRO A 130 14.95 1.51 3.48
C PRO A 130 14.57 2.63 4.46
N GLU A 131 15.35 2.81 5.54
CA GLU A 131 15.13 3.86 6.55
C GLU A 131 14.95 5.24 5.90
N VAL A 132 15.63 5.45 4.78
CA VAL A 132 15.55 6.66 3.96
C VAL A 132 14.13 6.88 3.38
N GLU A 133 13.45 5.82 2.93
CA GLU A 133 12.09 5.94 2.40
C GLU A 133 11.12 6.26 3.54
N LEU A 134 11.23 5.57 4.66
CA LEU A 134 10.40 5.83 5.84
C LEU A 134 10.60 7.26 6.35
N THR A 135 11.84 7.72 6.45
CA THR A 135 12.16 9.09 6.86
C THR A 135 11.55 10.12 5.91
N ARG A 136 11.65 9.91 4.60
CA ARG A 136 11.05 10.80 3.59
C ARG A 136 9.53 10.85 3.71
N ASP A 137 8.89 9.70 3.89
CA ASP A 137 7.44 9.62 4.06
C ASP A 137 7.00 10.35 5.33
N LEU A 138 7.73 10.22 6.43
CA LEU A 138 7.46 10.93 7.68
C LEU A 138 7.62 12.44 7.50
N LEU A 139 8.69 12.90 6.84
CA LEU A 139 8.90 14.32 6.53
C LEU A 139 7.79 14.89 5.67
N ASN A 140 7.29 14.14 4.68
CA ASN A 140 6.16 14.55 3.85
C ASN A 140 4.87 14.71 4.68
N ILE A 141 4.59 13.80 5.61
CA ILE A 141 3.43 13.91 6.52
C ILE A 141 3.57 15.17 7.38
N ILE A 142 4.72 15.38 8.01
CA ILE A 142 4.99 16.55 8.86
C ILE A 142 4.86 17.84 8.05
N HIS A 143 5.39 17.87 6.82
CA HIS A 143 5.29 19.04 5.94
C HIS A 143 3.83 19.41 5.63
N VAL A 144 3.01 18.44 5.21
CA VAL A 144 1.59 18.65 4.92
C VAL A 144 0.85 19.15 6.17
N PHE A 145 1.17 18.59 7.33
CA PHE A 145 0.56 19.00 8.60
C PHE A 145 0.96 20.45 8.97
N SER A 146 2.24 20.78 8.81
CA SER A 146 2.77 22.13 9.07
C SER A 146 2.14 23.18 8.16
N CYS A 147 1.97 22.89 6.86
CA CYS A 147 1.29 23.76 5.93
C CYS A 147 -0.15 24.06 6.36
N ARG A 148 -0.92 23.03 6.73
CA ARG A 148 -2.30 23.19 7.21
C ARG A 148 -2.39 24.00 8.51
N MET A 149 -1.47 23.78 9.44
CA MET A 149 -1.41 24.57 10.68
C MET A 149 -1.08 26.04 10.40
N HIS A 150 -0.25 26.32 9.41
CA HIS A 150 0.10 27.68 9.02
C HIS A 150 -1.09 28.43 8.40
N GLU A 151 -1.85 27.73 7.55
CA GLU A 151 -3.10 28.25 6.98
C GLU A 151 -4.13 28.55 8.07
N LEU A 152 -4.33 27.65 9.04
CA LEU A 152 -5.21 27.87 10.18
C LEU A 152 -4.77 29.06 11.03
N GLY A 153 -3.46 29.27 11.23
CA GLY A 153 -2.91 30.42 11.93
C GLY A 153 -3.20 31.74 11.21
N ASN A 154 -3.14 31.76 9.88
CA ASN A 154 -3.48 32.94 9.07
C ASN A 154 -4.98 33.23 9.10
N TYR A 155 -5.84 32.23 9.04
CA TYR A 155 -7.29 32.38 9.21
C TYR A 155 -7.65 33.00 10.56
N LYS A 156 -7.03 32.54 11.64
CA LYS A 156 -7.26 33.08 12.99
C LYS A 156 -6.85 34.55 13.12
N LYS A 157 -5.76 34.94 12.45
CA LYS A 157 -5.34 36.34 12.38
C LYS A 157 -6.34 37.21 11.59
N GLN A 158 -6.84 36.73 10.46
CA GLN A 158 -7.82 37.43 9.64
C GLN A 158 -9.15 37.62 10.37
N ILE A 159 -9.65 36.58 11.04
CA ILE A 159 -10.88 36.66 11.84
C ILE A 159 -10.71 37.68 12.98
N ASN A 160 -9.59 37.66 13.69
CA ASN A 160 -9.34 38.62 14.76
C ASN A 160 -9.26 40.08 14.25
N GLN A 161 -8.72 40.31 13.06
CA GLN A 161 -8.66 41.63 12.44
C GLN A 161 -10.06 42.14 12.07
N ILE A 162 -10.93 41.27 11.56
CA ILE A 162 -12.32 41.63 11.23
C ILE A 162 -13.10 41.99 12.51
N VAL A 163 -13.00 41.16 13.55
CA VAL A 163 -13.70 41.37 14.82
C VAL A 163 -13.22 42.61 15.56
N THR A 164 -11.94 43.01 15.40
CA THR A 164 -11.40 44.23 16.05
C THR A 164 -11.81 45.50 15.31
N ASN A 165 -12.08 45.41 14.01
CA ASN A 165 -12.50 46.56 13.20
C ASN A 165 -14.03 46.85 13.26
N GLU A 166 -14.83 45.97 13.85
CA GLU A 166 -16.29 46.12 14.01
C GLU A 166 -16.71 46.66 15.38
N LYS A 167 -15.80 47.28 16.18
CA LYS A 167 -16.26 48.01 17.36
C LYS A 167 -16.89 49.34 16.89
N PRO A 168 -18.21 49.54 17.10
CA PRO A 168 -18.84 50.79 16.80
C PRO A 168 -18.24 51.85 17.70
N GLU A 169 -17.89 53.01 17.12
CA GLU A 169 -17.63 54.23 17.88
C GLU A 169 -18.91 54.60 18.63
N GLU A 170 -18.92 54.42 19.94
CA GLU A 170 -19.90 55.05 20.81
C GLU A 170 -19.61 56.55 20.79
N ASN A 171 -20.36 57.27 19.94
CA ASN A 171 -20.45 58.74 20.01
C ASN A 171 -21.19 59.18 21.30
N HIS A 172 -20.49 59.90 22.07
CA HIS A 172 -21.08 60.72 23.16
C HIS A 172 -21.85 61.89 22.56
#